data_5209036a2b308a9cd5b6f82f0cc066c9
#
_entry.id   5209036a2b308a9cd5b6f82f0cc066c9
#
_cell.length_a   1.000
_cell.length_b   1.000
_cell.length_c   1.000
_cell.angle_alpha   90.00
_cell.angle_beta   90.00
_cell.angle_gamma   90.00
#
_symmetry.space_group_name_H-M   'P 1'
#
loop_
_entity.id
_entity.type
_entity.pdbx_description
1 polymer ?
#
loop_
_entity_poly.entity_id
_entity_poly.type
_entity_poly.pdbx_seq_one_letter_code
_entity_poly.pdbx_strand_id
1 'polypeptide(L)'
;MNIGRDTIATFHYTLTDDSGAELESSHDAQPTAYLHGANNIIRGLEMALEGHSAGDSVSVTLEPEDGYGLRSPERLQKVPVKHLVFKGKLRQGMTVQLNTSDGRRPVTVTKVGRHSAEIDTNHPLAGKTLHFAIDIIDVRQATADEIAHGHAHGPGGHQH
;
A
#
# COMPACT_ATOMS: atom_id res chain seq x y z
N MET A 1 20.17 -17.90 -1.06
CA MET A 1 20.12 -16.92 0.04
C MET A 1 18.68 -16.72 0.47
N ASN A 2 18.46 -16.70 1.75
CA ASN A 2 17.12 -16.50 2.31
C ASN A 2 16.90 -15.02 2.67
N ILE A 3 15.63 -14.60 2.61
CA ILE A 3 15.27 -13.24 3.01
C ILE A 3 15.54 -13.08 4.51
N GLY A 4 16.29 -12.08 4.85
CA GLY A 4 16.61 -11.72 6.23
C GLY A 4 17.04 -10.27 6.31
N ARG A 5 17.44 -9.82 7.48
CA ARG A 5 17.88 -8.44 7.68
C ARG A 5 19.02 -8.09 6.72
N ASP A 6 18.94 -6.89 6.14
CA ASP A 6 19.93 -6.36 5.20
C ASP A 6 20.02 -7.14 3.88
N THR A 7 18.96 -7.83 3.49
CA THR A 7 18.84 -8.41 2.15
C THR A 7 17.83 -7.61 1.32
N ILE A 8 18.04 -7.63 0.01
CA ILE A 8 17.11 -7.05 -0.95
C ILE A 8 16.33 -8.20 -1.59
N ALA A 9 15.03 -8.19 -1.43
CA ALA A 9 14.14 -9.18 -2.05
C ALA A 9 13.34 -8.50 -3.16
N THR A 10 13.26 -9.18 -4.30
CA THR A 10 12.49 -8.72 -5.46
C THR A 10 11.37 -9.73 -5.71
N PHE A 11 10.15 -9.26 -5.86
CA PHE A 11 9.00 -10.15 -6.02
C PHE A 11 7.90 -9.51 -6.87
N HIS A 12 7.07 -10.37 -7.46
CA HIS A 12 5.78 -9.99 -8.00
C HIS A 12 4.68 -10.41 -7.03
N TYR A 13 3.59 -9.68 -7.01
CA TYR A 13 2.47 -9.99 -6.12
C TYR A 13 1.12 -9.72 -6.79
N THR A 14 0.09 -10.39 -6.27
CA THR A 14 -1.30 -10.11 -6.56
C THR A 14 -2.00 -9.95 -5.22
N LEU A 15 -2.75 -8.87 -5.06
CA LEU A 15 -3.50 -8.55 -3.86
C LEU A 15 -4.98 -8.72 -4.13
N THR A 16 -5.64 -9.57 -3.35
CA THR A 16 -7.09 -9.80 -3.45
C THR A 16 -7.75 -9.55 -2.11
N ASP A 17 -9.07 -9.30 -2.14
CA ASP A 17 -9.88 -9.20 -0.93
C ASP A 17 -10.58 -10.53 -0.62
N ASP A 18 -11.44 -10.55 0.42
CA ASP A 18 -12.15 -11.77 0.83
C ASP A 18 -13.12 -12.29 -0.24
N SER A 19 -13.55 -11.45 -1.17
CA SER A 19 -14.43 -11.88 -2.26
C SER A 19 -13.66 -12.52 -3.42
N GLY A 20 -12.34 -12.46 -3.39
CA GLY A 20 -11.48 -12.91 -4.48
C GLY A 20 -11.26 -11.86 -5.56
N ALA A 21 -11.77 -10.64 -5.36
CA ALA A 21 -11.56 -9.56 -6.32
C ALA A 21 -10.12 -9.07 -6.26
N GLU A 22 -9.47 -8.96 -7.42
CA GLU A 22 -8.12 -8.44 -7.50
C GLU A 22 -8.11 -6.93 -7.24
N LEU A 23 -7.36 -6.51 -6.23
CA LEU A 23 -7.25 -5.10 -5.86
C LEU A 23 -6.02 -4.45 -6.48
N GLU A 24 -4.93 -5.21 -6.62
CA GLU A 24 -3.67 -4.71 -7.12
C GLU A 24 -2.83 -5.89 -7.62
N SER A 25 -1.98 -5.66 -8.62
CA SER A 25 -1.04 -6.66 -9.12
C SER A 25 0.19 -5.98 -9.68
N SER A 26 1.36 -6.58 -9.47
CA SER A 26 2.61 -6.11 -10.06
C SER A 26 2.99 -6.88 -11.34
N HIS A 27 2.21 -7.91 -11.72
CA HIS A 27 2.58 -8.79 -12.84
C HIS A 27 2.64 -8.08 -14.20
N ASP A 28 1.90 -7.00 -14.39
CA ASP A 28 1.92 -6.21 -15.61
C ASP A 28 2.89 -5.01 -15.53
N ALA A 29 3.72 -4.97 -14.50
CA ALA A 29 4.64 -3.88 -14.23
C ALA A 29 6.00 -4.45 -13.81
N GLN A 30 6.90 -3.57 -13.37
CA GLN A 30 8.17 -4.03 -12.82
C GLN A 30 7.96 -4.70 -11.47
N PRO A 31 8.76 -5.73 -11.14
CA PRO A 31 8.70 -6.33 -9.82
C PRO A 31 9.07 -5.33 -8.74
N THR A 32 8.55 -5.55 -7.55
CA THR A 32 8.84 -4.72 -6.39
C THR A 32 10.10 -5.24 -5.70
N ALA A 33 11.03 -4.33 -5.39
CA ALA A 33 12.20 -4.65 -4.59
C ALA A 33 12.15 -3.88 -3.28
N TYR A 34 12.57 -4.51 -2.19
CA TYR A 34 12.60 -3.85 -0.88
C TYR A 34 13.79 -4.31 -0.06
N LEU A 35 14.21 -3.45 0.87
CA LEU A 35 15.23 -3.79 1.86
C LEU A 35 14.55 -4.38 3.08
N HIS A 36 14.83 -5.64 3.40
CA HIS A 36 14.23 -6.32 4.54
C HIS A 36 14.82 -5.78 5.85
N GLY A 37 13.95 -5.48 6.80
CA GLY A 37 14.32 -4.94 8.10
C GLY A 37 14.31 -3.43 8.20
N ALA A 38 13.95 -2.72 7.12
CA ALA A 38 13.95 -1.25 7.05
C ALA A 38 12.56 -0.63 6.95
N ASN A 39 11.52 -1.40 7.21
CA ASN A 39 10.11 -0.94 7.15
C ASN A 39 9.70 -0.39 5.79
N ASN A 40 10.23 -0.97 4.71
CA ASN A 40 9.89 -0.56 3.35
C ASN A 40 8.49 -1.01 2.92
N ILE A 41 7.99 -2.11 3.49
CA ILE A 41 6.67 -2.69 3.17
C ILE A 41 5.89 -2.92 4.46
N ILE A 42 4.62 -3.29 4.33
CA ILE A 42 3.76 -3.61 5.48
C ILE A 42 4.44 -4.66 6.35
N ARG A 43 4.49 -4.41 7.65
CA ARG A 43 5.21 -5.27 8.60
C ARG A 43 4.75 -6.73 8.55
N GLY A 44 3.45 -6.96 8.47
CA GLY A 44 2.93 -8.34 8.40
C GLY A 44 3.43 -9.08 7.16
N LEU A 45 3.56 -8.38 6.04
CA LEU A 45 4.09 -8.95 4.81
C LEU A 45 5.59 -9.21 4.93
N GLU A 46 6.33 -8.27 5.50
CA GLU A 46 7.76 -8.41 5.73
C GLU A 46 8.07 -9.64 6.60
N MET A 47 7.31 -9.80 7.70
CA MET A 47 7.47 -10.95 8.58
C MET A 47 7.18 -12.29 7.87
N ALA A 48 6.16 -12.31 7.01
CA ALA A 48 5.77 -13.50 6.28
C ALA A 48 6.82 -13.91 5.24
N LEU A 49 7.55 -12.97 4.68
CA LEU A 49 8.57 -13.22 3.66
C LEU A 49 9.91 -13.67 4.26
N GLU A 50 10.15 -13.39 5.54
CA GLU A 50 11.43 -13.74 6.17
C GLU A 50 11.69 -15.26 6.09
N GLY A 51 12.89 -15.62 5.69
CA GLY A 51 13.30 -17.01 5.58
C GLY A 51 13.01 -17.67 4.24
N HIS A 52 12.25 -17.03 3.37
CA HIS A 52 11.98 -17.54 2.02
C HIS A 52 13.13 -17.17 1.06
N SER A 53 13.17 -17.85 -0.07
CA SER A 53 14.24 -17.66 -1.05
C SER A 53 13.70 -17.47 -2.45
N ALA A 54 14.58 -17.09 -3.38
CA ALA A 54 14.22 -16.91 -4.78
C ALA A 54 13.59 -18.18 -5.34
N GLY A 55 12.49 -18.02 -6.07
CA GLY A 55 11.74 -19.14 -6.63
C GLY A 55 10.59 -19.61 -5.75
N ASP A 56 10.50 -19.15 -4.51
CA ASP A 56 9.40 -19.51 -3.62
C ASP A 56 8.13 -18.74 -4.00
N SER A 57 6.99 -19.42 -3.85
CA SER A 57 5.67 -18.81 -3.94
C SER A 57 5.06 -18.79 -2.55
N VAL A 58 4.63 -17.62 -2.10
CA VAL A 58 4.14 -17.41 -0.74
C VAL A 58 2.72 -16.86 -0.78
N SER A 59 1.83 -17.44 0.01
CA SER A 59 0.48 -16.92 0.20
C SER A 59 0.38 -16.35 1.60
N VAL A 60 -0.03 -15.08 1.71
CA VAL A 60 -0.11 -14.38 2.98
C VAL A 60 -1.50 -13.78 3.14
N THR A 61 -2.12 -14.02 4.29
CA THR A 61 -3.39 -13.38 4.65
C THR A 61 -3.11 -12.43 5.80
N LEU A 62 -3.45 -11.15 5.61
CA LEU A 62 -3.26 -10.12 6.63
C LEU A 62 -4.62 -9.60 7.07
N GLU A 63 -4.88 -9.66 8.38
CA GLU A 63 -6.02 -8.99 8.97
C GLU A 63 -5.83 -7.46 8.90
N PRO A 64 -6.91 -6.66 9.05
CA PRO A 64 -6.76 -5.21 8.95
C PRO A 64 -5.69 -4.61 9.86
N GLU A 65 -5.53 -5.14 11.07
CA GLU A 65 -4.52 -4.65 12.03
C GLU A 65 -3.09 -4.82 11.53
N ASP A 66 -2.85 -5.87 10.74
CA ASP A 66 -1.52 -6.18 10.18
C ASP A 66 -1.33 -5.64 8.77
N GLY A 67 -2.39 -5.13 8.17
CA GLY A 67 -2.38 -4.55 6.83
C GLY A 67 -2.43 -3.03 6.87
N TYR A 68 -3.49 -2.45 6.29
CA TYR A 68 -3.65 -1.00 6.21
C TYR A 68 -4.41 -0.41 7.39
N GLY A 69 -4.58 -1.18 8.45
CA GLY A 69 -5.21 -0.74 9.68
C GLY A 69 -6.73 -0.86 9.67
N LEU A 70 -7.30 -0.65 10.83
CA LEU A 70 -8.75 -0.63 11.00
C LEU A 70 -9.32 0.66 10.45
N ARG A 71 -10.56 0.57 9.97
CA ARG A 71 -11.29 1.74 9.51
C ARG A 71 -11.73 2.54 10.73
N SER A 72 -11.42 3.84 10.75
CA SER A 72 -11.74 4.70 11.88
C SER A 72 -12.85 5.69 11.53
N PRO A 73 -13.96 5.76 12.32
CA PRO A 73 -15.01 6.77 12.09
C PRO A 73 -14.49 8.20 12.32
N GLU A 74 -13.41 8.38 13.08
CA GLU A 74 -12.80 9.70 13.29
C GLU A 74 -12.18 10.27 12.03
N ARG A 75 -11.96 9.46 11.01
CA ARG A 75 -11.43 9.91 9.73
C ARG A 75 -12.49 10.36 8.75
N LEU A 76 -13.75 10.32 9.15
CA LEU A 76 -14.84 10.93 8.41
C LEU A 76 -14.89 12.40 8.78
N GLN A 77 -14.77 13.29 7.79
CA GLN A 77 -14.69 14.73 8.02
C GLN A 77 -15.59 15.48 7.07
N LYS A 78 -16.14 16.59 7.55
CA LYS A 78 -16.90 17.52 6.73
C LYS A 78 -15.98 18.67 6.31
N VAL A 79 -15.86 18.89 5.01
CA VAL A 79 -14.97 19.94 4.47
C VAL A 79 -15.73 20.80 3.45
N PRO A 80 -15.32 22.08 3.28
CA PRO A 80 -15.89 22.91 2.23
C PRO A 80 -15.55 22.33 0.85
N VAL A 81 -16.52 22.31 -0.06
CA VAL A 81 -16.33 21.78 -1.42
C VAL A 81 -15.21 22.52 -2.15
N LYS A 82 -14.99 23.79 -1.84
CA LYS A 82 -13.91 24.59 -2.46
C LYS A 82 -12.50 24.04 -2.17
N HIS A 83 -12.35 23.21 -1.15
CA HIS A 83 -11.06 22.60 -0.82
C HIS A 83 -10.84 21.27 -1.56
N LEU A 84 -11.82 20.83 -2.34
CA LEU A 84 -11.73 19.59 -3.12
C LEU A 84 -11.38 19.88 -4.56
N VAL A 85 -10.53 19.04 -5.15
CA VAL A 85 -10.15 19.13 -6.57
C VAL A 85 -10.77 17.94 -7.30
N PHE A 86 -11.64 18.20 -8.24
CA PHE A 86 -12.34 17.15 -9.00
C PHE A 86 -12.79 17.71 -10.34
N LYS A 87 -13.15 16.80 -11.25
CA LYS A 87 -13.69 17.16 -12.57
C LYS A 87 -15.18 16.82 -12.60
N GLY A 88 -15.95 17.71 -13.24
CA GLY A 88 -17.38 17.50 -13.39
C GLY A 88 -18.13 17.74 -12.10
N LYS A 89 -19.23 17.02 -11.90
CA LYS A 89 -20.09 17.18 -10.75
C LYS A 89 -19.67 16.25 -9.61
N LEU A 90 -19.57 16.81 -8.40
CA LEU A 90 -19.22 16.03 -7.23
C LEU A 90 -20.34 15.05 -6.91
N ARG A 91 -19.98 13.78 -6.67
CA ARG A 91 -20.93 12.70 -6.38
C ARG A 91 -20.42 11.83 -5.24
N GLN A 92 -21.35 11.22 -4.52
CA GLN A 92 -21.05 10.22 -3.50
C GLN A 92 -20.29 9.05 -4.14
N GLY A 93 -19.27 8.58 -3.45
CA GLY A 93 -18.43 7.48 -3.91
C GLY A 93 -17.24 7.88 -4.79
N MET A 94 -17.15 9.14 -5.18
CA MET A 94 -15.99 9.62 -5.95
C MET A 94 -14.74 9.69 -5.09
N THR A 95 -13.60 9.38 -5.72
CA THR A 95 -12.30 9.68 -5.14
C THR A 95 -11.83 11.02 -5.70
N VAL A 96 -11.57 11.97 -4.82
CA VAL A 96 -11.15 13.32 -5.16
C VAL A 96 -9.90 13.70 -4.38
N GLN A 97 -9.29 14.82 -4.71
CA GLN A 97 -8.12 15.33 -3.99
C GLN A 97 -8.56 16.41 -3.01
N LEU A 98 -8.10 16.30 -1.77
CA LEU A 98 -8.30 17.31 -0.75
C LEU A 98 -7.04 18.18 -0.66
N ASN A 99 -7.19 19.49 -0.79
CA ASN A 99 -6.08 20.42 -0.57
C ASN A 99 -5.85 20.57 0.94
N THR A 100 -4.65 20.29 1.37
CA THR A 100 -4.23 20.45 2.77
C THR A 100 -2.96 21.30 2.83
N SER A 101 -2.58 21.74 4.02
CA SER A 101 -1.33 22.46 4.23
C SER A 101 -0.10 21.66 3.81
N ASP A 102 -0.20 20.34 3.84
CA ASP A 102 0.89 19.42 3.47
C ASP A 102 0.80 18.95 2.01
N GLY A 103 -0.09 19.52 1.21
CA GLY A 103 -0.30 19.14 -0.18
C GLY A 103 -1.66 18.51 -0.41
N ARG A 104 -1.80 17.78 -1.51
CA ARG A 104 -3.05 17.13 -1.88
C ARG A 104 -3.09 15.69 -1.40
N ARG A 105 -4.25 15.27 -0.88
CA ARG A 105 -4.47 13.89 -0.45
C ARG A 105 -5.70 13.30 -1.14
N PRO A 106 -5.66 12.03 -1.56
CA PRO A 106 -6.85 11.38 -2.09
C PRO A 106 -7.83 11.08 -0.95
N VAL A 107 -9.11 11.37 -1.16
CA VAL A 107 -10.17 11.11 -0.21
C VAL A 107 -11.40 10.59 -0.95
N THR A 108 -12.27 9.87 -0.26
CA THR A 108 -13.52 9.37 -0.83
C THR A 108 -14.67 10.20 -0.33
N VAL A 109 -15.53 10.66 -1.24
CA VAL A 109 -16.72 11.44 -0.90
C VAL A 109 -17.80 10.48 -0.41
N THR A 110 -18.28 10.69 0.83
CA THR A 110 -19.35 9.87 1.41
C THR A 110 -20.69 10.56 1.36
N LYS A 111 -20.73 11.90 1.41
CA LYS A 111 -21.95 12.68 1.26
C LYS A 111 -21.64 13.98 0.54
N VAL A 112 -22.58 14.46 -0.26
CA VAL A 112 -22.46 15.73 -0.98
C VAL A 112 -23.50 16.69 -0.44
N GLY A 113 -23.05 17.81 0.11
CA GLY A 113 -23.89 18.92 0.53
C GLY A 113 -23.78 20.08 -0.46
N ARG A 114 -24.51 21.16 -0.17
CA ARG A 114 -24.56 22.32 -1.04
C ARG A 114 -23.23 23.08 -1.09
N HIS A 115 -22.59 23.26 0.06
CA HIS A 115 -21.35 24.01 0.20
C HIS A 115 -20.23 23.19 0.82
N SER A 116 -20.54 22.01 1.32
CA SER A 116 -19.60 21.12 1.97
C SER A 116 -19.86 19.68 1.57
N ALA A 117 -18.86 18.83 1.78
CA ALA A 117 -18.99 17.41 1.54
C ALA A 117 -18.39 16.66 2.72
N GLU A 118 -18.95 15.49 3.02
CA GLU A 118 -18.35 14.58 3.97
C GLU A 118 -17.37 13.69 3.20
N ILE A 119 -16.18 13.58 3.71
CA ILE A 119 -15.13 12.78 3.10
C ILE A 119 -14.60 11.74 4.09
N ASP A 120 -14.06 10.68 3.53
CA ASP A 120 -13.42 9.60 4.25
C ASP A 120 -11.92 9.65 3.97
N THR A 121 -11.11 9.90 4.99
CA THR A 121 -9.66 9.96 4.88
C THR A 121 -8.98 8.64 5.24
N ASN A 122 -9.74 7.58 5.54
CA ASN A 122 -9.19 6.26 5.73
C ASN A 122 -8.51 5.78 4.44
N HIS A 123 -7.47 4.96 4.59
CA HIS A 123 -6.87 4.32 3.43
C HIS A 123 -7.96 3.49 2.72
N PRO A 124 -8.00 3.46 1.37
CA PRO A 124 -9.03 2.69 0.65
C PRO A 124 -9.11 1.22 1.05
N LEU A 125 -8.00 0.64 1.50
CA LEU A 125 -7.93 -0.75 1.92
C LEU A 125 -8.05 -0.93 3.44
N ALA A 126 -8.24 0.15 4.20
CA ALA A 126 -8.42 0.04 5.65
C ALA A 126 -9.70 -0.75 5.98
N GLY A 127 -9.62 -1.57 7.01
CA GLY A 127 -10.73 -2.42 7.42
C GLY A 127 -10.92 -3.68 6.59
N LYS A 128 -10.03 -3.92 5.61
CA LYS A 128 -10.12 -5.08 4.75
C LYS A 128 -9.09 -6.13 5.13
N THR A 129 -9.50 -7.40 5.09
CA THR A 129 -8.57 -8.53 5.14
C THR A 129 -7.96 -8.69 3.76
N LEU A 130 -6.64 -8.79 3.70
CA LEU A 130 -5.90 -8.79 2.45
C LEU A 130 -5.25 -10.15 2.20
N HIS A 131 -5.35 -10.62 0.96
CA HIS A 131 -4.73 -11.87 0.55
C HIS A 131 -3.66 -11.58 -0.49
N PHE A 132 -2.40 -11.84 -0.15
CA PHE A 132 -1.26 -11.66 -1.06
C PHE A 132 -0.82 -13.00 -1.62
N ALA A 133 -0.70 -13.07 -2.92
CA ALA A 133 -0.02 -14.16 -3.61
C ALA A 133 1.30 -13.59 -4.14
N ILE A 134 2.42 -14.11 -3.66
CA ILE A 134 3.74 -13.54 -3.89
C ILE A 134 4.64 -14.54 -4.57
N ASP A 135 5.31 -14.11 -5.63
CA ASP A 135 6.34 -14.90 -6.32
C ASP A 135 7.68 -14.21 -6.14
N ILE A 136 8.57 -14.83 -5.35
CA ILE A 136 9.89 -14.27 -5.08
C ILE A 136 10.81 -14.55 -6.26
N ILE A 137 11.34 -13.47 -6.86
CA ILE A 137 12.16 -13.56 -8.05
C ILE A 137 13.63 -13.64 -7.70
N ASP A 138 14.07 -12.81 -6.75
CA ASP A 138 15.49 -12.69 -6.40
C ASP A 138 15.67 -12.27 -4.96
N VAL A 139 16.75 -12.73 -4.34
CA VAL A 139 17.17 -12.31 -3.01
C VAL A 139 18.69 -12.11 -3.07
N ARG A 140 19.16 -10.94 -2.67
CA ARG A 140 20.59 -10.63 -2.64
C ARG A 140 20.95 -9.85 -1.39
N GLN A 141 22.24 -9.85 -1.08
CA GLN A 141 22.76 -9.02 0.00
C GLN A 141 22.62 -7.54 -0.39
N ALA A 142 22.17 -6.72 0.54
CA ALA A 142 22.09 -5.28 0.33
C ALA A 142 23.51 -4.68 0.29
N THR A 143 23.69 -3.63 -0.50
CA THR A 143 24.93 -2.87 -0.51
C THR A 143 24.98 -1.92 0.69
N ALA A 144 26.19 -1.43 1.03
CA ALA A 144 26.33 -0.46 2.10
C ALA A 144 25.49 0.81 1.86
N ASP A 145 25.41 1.26 0.61
CA ASP A 145 24.61 2.43 0.25
C ASP A 145 23.12 2.17 0.47
N GLU A 146 22.63 0.99 0.09
CA GLU A 146 21.23 0.62 0.28
C GLU A 146 20.87 0.58 1.78
N ILE A 147 21.75 0.00 2.58
CA ILE A 147 21.56 -0.05 4.04
C ILE A 147 21.56 1.37 4.62
N ALA A 148 22.50 2.20 4.21
CA ALA A 148 22.61 3.58 4.70
C ALA A 148 21.39 4.44 4.34
N HIS A 149 20.82 4.23 3.15
CA HIS A 149 19.64 4.96 2.70
C HIS A 149 18.31 4.32 3.17
N GLY A 150 18.36 3.08 3.65
CA GLY A 150 17.17 2.39 4.16
C GLY A 150 16.21 1.91 3.07
N HIS A 151 16.65 1.78 1.83
CA HIS A 151 15.79 1.30 0.75
C HIS A 151 16.62 0.63 -0.36
N ALA A 152 15.91 -0.19 -1.18
CA ALA A 152 16.52 -0.91 -2.29
C ALA A 152 16.84 0.02 -3.46
N HIS A 153 17.90 -0.28 -4.19
CA HIS A 153 18.22 0.32 -5.48
C HIS A 153 17.96 -0.72 -6.58
N GLY A 154 17.49 -0.28 -7.73
CA GLY A 154 17.23 -1.14 -8.89
C GLY A 154 15.77 -1.16 -9.31
N PRO A 155 15.37 -2.11 -10.19
CA PRO A 155 13.99 -2.19 -10.67
C PRO A 155 13.00 -2.31 -9.51
N GLY A 156 11.99 -1.44 -9.50
CA GLY A 156 10.98 -1.45 -8.45
C GLY A 156 11.45 -0.96 -7.09
N GLY A 157 12.65 -0.39 -6.99
CA GLY A 157 13.26 0.05 -5.74
C GLY A 157 12.67 1.33 -5.14
N HIS A 158 11.37 1.48 -5.19
CA HIS A 158 10.66 2.63 -4.63
C HIS A 158 10.20 2.34 -3.21
N GLN A 159 10.13 3.38 -2.41
CA GLN A 159 9.55 3.29 -1.07
C GLN A 159 8.03 3.25 -1.16
N HIS A 160 7.43 2.55 -0.26
CA HIS A 160 5.99 2.40 -0.16
C HIS A 160 5.43 3.01 1.11
#